data_5358aa8d11e6de97145bd1bc1fd88ea0
#
_entry.id   5358aa8d11e6de97145bd1bc1fd88ea0
#
_cell.length_a   1.000
_cell.length_b   1.000
_cell.length_c   1.000
_cell.angle_alpha   90.00
_cell.angle_beta   90.00
_cell.angle_gamma   90.00
#
_symmetry.space_group_name_H-M   'P 1'
#
loop_
_entity.id
_entity.type
_entity.pdbx_description
1 polymer ?
#
loop_
_entity_poly.entity_id
_entity_poly.type
_entity_poly.pdbx_seq_one_letter_code
_entity_poly.pdbx_strand_id
1 'polypeptide(L)'
;MGIANFPKSERIVSQKLIDELFTSGQSHSLAAFPLRAVYMLRPQSPATQVLVSVPKRQLHHAVDRNRVKRQLREAYRHQKDLLPADRPLAIAFIWQSSQILPSAQVDSRMHNLLKRIAKSLKDQSAKPIGPIPQSL
;
A
#
# COMPACT_ATOMS: atom_id res chain seq x y z
N MET A 1 9.60 -20.61 -9.56
CA MET A 1 9.63 -20.30 -9.06
C MET A 1 9.35 -19.38 -8.42
N GLY A 2 9.03 -19.32 -7.86
CA GLY A 2 8.73 -18.33 -6.94
C GLY A 2 9.09 -16.98 -7.29
N ILE A 3 9.26 -16.73 -8.51
CA ILE A 3 9.71 -15.54 -8.90
C ILE A 3 8.94 -14.45 -8.41
N ALA A 4 7.76 -14.34 -8.59
CA ALA A 4 6.98 -13.22 -8.13
C ALA A 4 6.42 -13.49 -6.76
N ASN A 5 7.24 -13.98 -5.88
CA ASN A 5 6.82 -14.24 -4.53
C ASN A 5 6.52 -12.97 -3.77
N PHE A 6 5.82 -13.10 -2.68
CA PHE A 6 5.62 -12.03 -1.71
C PHE A 6 6.41 -12.43 -0.47
N PRO A 7 7.71 -12.22 -0.47
CA PRO A 7 8.58 -12.73 0.59
C PRO A 7 8.30 -12.08 1.94
N LYS A 8 8.68 -12.76 2.98
CA LYS A 8 8.46 -12.29 4.33
C LYS A 8 9.08 -10.91 4.57
N SER A 9 10.21 -10.64 3.93
CA SER A 9 10.86 -9.35 4.08
C SER A 9 10.04 -8.19 3.54
N GLU A 10 9.07 -8.48 2.67
CA GLU A 10 8.21 -7.44 2.11
C GLU A 10 6.86 -7.36 2.83
N ARG A 11 6.67 -8.14 3.89
CA ARG A 11 5.43 -8.10 4.65
C ARG A 11 5.67 -7.37 5.96
N ILE A 12 4.71 -6.55 6.35
CA ILE A 12 4.80 -5.87 7.64
C ILE A 12 4.37 -6.86 8.71
N VAL A 13 5.29 -7.20 9.59
CA VAL A 13 5.00 -8.09 10.71
C VAL A 13 5.22 -7.40 12.05
N SER A 14 5.72 -6.18 12.04
CA SER A 14 6.01 -5.44 13.28
C SER A 14 4.79 -4.63 13.71
N GLN A 15 4.30 -4.86 14.91
CA GLN A 15 3.20 -4.09 15.44
C GLN A 15 3.59 -2.62 15.60
N LYS A 16 4.84 -2.37 15.93
CA LYS A 16 5.33 -1.00 16.07
C LYS A 16 5.23 -0.24 14.76
N LEU A 17 5.58 -0.88 13.65
CA LEU A 17 5.50 -0.24 12.34
C LEU A 17 4.05 0.00 11.94
N ILE A 18 3.17 -0.94 12.26
CA ILE A 18 1.74 -0.78 11.98
C ILE A 18 1.21 0.43 12.75
N ASP A 19 1.58 0.55 14.01
CA ASP A 19 1.14 1.67 14.82
C ASP A 19 1.67 2.99 14.27
N GLU A 20 2.90 3.04 13.83
CA GLU A 20 3.48 4.23 13.24
C GLU A 20 2.73 4.66 12.00
N LEU A 21 2.33 3.71 11.15
CA LEU A 21 1.58 4.02 9.94
C LEU A 21 0.28 4.76 10.26
N PHE A 22 -0.36 4.39 11.35
CA PHE A 22 -1.68 4.94 11.64
C PHE A 22 -1.67 6.08 12.66
N THR A 23 -0.56 6.33 13.32
CA THR A 23 -0.54 7.33 14.38
C THR A 23 0.56 8.39 14.27
N SER A 24 1.57 8.18 13.42
CA SER A 24 2.72 9.08 13.42
C SER A 24 2.46 10.45 12.83
N GLY A 25 1.41 10.60 12.06
CA GLY A 25 1.16 11.86 11.38
C GLY A 25 2.01 12.09 10.15
N GLN A 26 2.93 11.20 9.85
CA GLN A 26 3.78 11.30 8.68
C GLN A 26 3.32 10.45 7.51
N SER A 27 2.26 9.70 7.70
CA SER A 27 1.73 8.85 6.64
C SER A 27 0.76 9.62 5.76
N HIS A 28 0.59 9.14 4.55
CA HIS A 28 -0.34 9.70 3.58
C HIS A 28 -1.39 8.65 3.25
N SER A 29 -2.56 9.09 2.86
CA SER A 29 -3.68 8.20 2.57
C SER A 29 -4.25 8.51 1.21
N LEU A 30 -4.49 7.47 0.41
CA LEU A 30 -5.14 7.57 -0.88
C LEU A 30 -6.23 6.53 -0.94
N ALA A 31 -7.28 6.83 -1.68
CA ALA A 31 -8.38 5.89 -1.83
C ALA A 31 -8.73 5.66 -3.29
N ALA A 32 -9.01 4.41 -3.63
CA ALA A 32 -9.60 4.01 -4.89
C ALA A 32 -10.63 2.96 -4.49
N PHE A 33 -11.79 3.43 -4.05
CA PHE A 33 -12.79 2.57 -3.45
C PHE A 33 -13.00 1.29 -4.28
N PRO A 34 -13.06 0.14 -3.66
CA PRO A 34 -13.13 -0.13 -2.22
C PRO A 34 -11.77 -0.33 -1.54
N LEU A 35 -10.70 0.12 -2.14
CA LEU A 35 -9.36 -0.06 -1.62
C LEU A 35 -8.80 1.28 -1.16
N ARG A 36 -8.13 1.27 -0.01
CA ARG A 36 -7.45 2.45 0.52
C ARG A 36 -6.01 2.09 0.82
N ALA A 37 -5.09 3.00 0.54
CA ALA A 37 -3.69 2.81 0.88
C ALA A 37 -3.24 3.88 1.86
N VAL A 38 -2.59 3.46 2.93
CA VAL A 38 -1.95 4.37 3.87
C VAL A 38 -0.46 4.04 3.79
N TYR A 39 0.36 5.03 3.50
CA TYR A 39 1.77 4.77 3.26
C TYR A 39 2.66 5.85 3.85
N MET A 40 3.92 5.50 4.11
CA MET A 40 4.94 6.46 4.53
C MET A 40 6.30 5.97 4.07
N LEU A 41 7.24 6.93 3.90
CA LEU A 41 8.59 6.59 3.50
C LEU A 41 9.34 5.94 4.64
N ARG A 42 10.14 4.94 4.31
CA ARG A 42 10.99 4.25 5.26
C ARG A 42 12.40 4.16 4.67
N PRO A 43 13.15 5.28 4.62
CA PRO A 43 14.44 5.30 3.94
C PRO A 43 15.45 4.27 4.44
N GLN A 44 15.30 3.82 5.66
CA GLN A 44 16.25 2.87 6.24
C GLN A 44 15.85 1.42 6.01
N SER A 45 14.69 1.19 5.42
CA SER A 45 14.26 -0.17 5.16
C SER A 45 14.94 -0.71 3.90
N PRO A 46 15.29 -2.00 3.87
CA PRO A 46 15.89 -2.58 2.67
C PRO A 46 14.90 -2.73 1.53
N ALA A 47 13.60 -2.71 1.80
CA ALA A 47 12.60 -2.88 0.77
C ALA A 47 11.28 -2.28 1.25
N THR A 48 10.38 -2.04 0.29
CA THR A 48 9.02 -1.63 0.61
C THR A 48 8.32 -2.80 1.30
N GLN A 49 7.65 -2.50 2.39
CA GLN A 49 6.92 -3.49 3.16
C GLN A 49 5.43 -3.21 3.11
N VAL A 50 4.64 -4.25 3.03
CA VAL A 50 3.21 -4.14 2.78
C VAL A 50 2.39 -4.95 3.78
N LEU A 51 1.29 -4.36 4.21
CA LEU A 51 0.28 -5.01 5.02
C LEU A 51 -1.02 -4.98 4.25
N VAL A 52 -1.77 -6.08 4.23
CA VAL A 52 -3.12 -6.08 3.67
C VAL A 52 -4.09 -6.33 4.81
N SER A 53 -5.16 -5.57 4.84
CA SER A 53 -6.14 -5.64 5.91
C SER A 53 -7.55 -5.70 5.34
N VAL A 54 -8.32 -6.68 5.82
CA VAL A 54 -9.73 -6.81 5.46
C VAL A 54 -10.49 -6.86 6.79
N PRO A 55 -11.07 -5.73 7.22
CA PRO A 55 -11.74 -5.69 8.52
C PRO A 55 -12.89 -6.67 8.63
N LYS A 56 -13.02 -7.25 9.80
CA LYS A 56 -14.06 -8.23 10.06
C LYS A 56 -15.47 -7.65 9.86
N ARG A 57 -15.62 -6.36 10.12
CA ARG A 57 -16.91 -5.70 9.94
C ARG A 57 -17.33 -5.62 8.48
N GLN A 58 -16.37 -5.71 7.55
CA GLN A 58 -16.66 -5.67 6.13
C GLN A 58 -17.02 -7.05 5.61
N LEU A 59 -16.24 -8.06 5.97
CA LEU A 59 -16.47 -9.43 5.55
C LEU A 59 -16.38 -10.32 6.78
N HIS A 60 -17.53 -10.84 7.22
CA HIS A 60 -17.61 -11.60 8.46
C HIS A 60 -16.90 -12.94 8.42
N HIS A 61 -16.90 -13.59 7.26
CA HIS A 61 -16.34 -14.94 7.18
C HIS A 61 -14.85 -14.90 6.88
N ALA A 62 -14.08 -15.67 7.65
CA ALA A 62 -12.64 -15.70 7.48
C ALA A 62 -12.22 -16.17 6.09
N VAL A 63 -12.99 -17.08 5.48
CA VAL A 63 -12.72 -17.57 4.14
C VAL A 63 -12.76 -16.42 3.14
N ASP A 64 -13.76 -15.55 3.26
CA ASP A 64 -13.91 -14.41 2.36
C ASP A 64 -12.80 -13.40 2.58
N ARG A 65 -12.46 -13.13 3.84
CA ARG A 65 -11.36 -12.21 4.13
C ARG A 65 -10.04 -12.72 3.55
N ASN A 66 -9.80 -14.01 3.70
CA ASN A 66 -8.56 -14.59 3.18
C ASN A 66 -8.51 -14.52 1.66
N ARG A 67 -9.66 -14.69 1.01
CA ARG A 67 -9.74 -14.57 -0.44
C ARG A 67 -9.37 -13.16 -0.90
N VAL A 68 -9.92 -12.15 -0.25
CA VAL A 68 -9.62 -10.75 -0.61
C VAL A 68 -8.16 -10.43 -0.31
N LYS A 69 -7.65 -10.90 0.83
CA LYS A 69 -6.23 -10.69 1.14
C LYS A 69 -5.34 -11.29 0.06
N ARG A 70 -5.68 -12.47 -0.43
CA ARG A 70 -4.92 -13.10 -1.51
C ARG A 70 -4.98 -12.27 -2.79
N GLN A 71 -6.17 -11.77 -3.13
CA GLN A 71 -6.33 -10.91 -4.29
C GLN A 71 -5.46 -9.66 -4.17
N LEU A 72 -5.43 -9.05 -3.00
CA LEU A 72 -4.63 -7.83 -2.78
C LEU A 72 -3.14 -8.13 -2.89
N ARG A 73 -2.68 -9.24 -2.32
CA ARG A 73 -1.27 -9.60 -2.39
C ARG A 73 -0.86 -9.92 -3.83
N GLU A 74 -1.71 -10.62 -4.58
CA GLU A 74 -1.42 -10.93 -5.97
C GLU A 74 -1.38 -9.67 -6.82
N ALA A 75 -2.33 -8.77 -6.61
CA ALA A 75 -2.37 -7.52 -7.35
C ALA A 75 -1.12 -6.69 -7.09
N TYR A 76 -0.69 -6.62 -5.83
CA TYR A 76 0.53 -5.90 -5.48
C TYR A 76 1.76 -6.57 -6.07
N ARG A 77 1.85 -7.89 -5.95
CA ARG A 77 2.99 -8.65 -6.43
C ARG A 77 3.24 -8.42 -7.91
N HIS A 78 2.17 -8.38 -8.69
CA HIS A 78 2.28 -8.20 -10.15
C HIS A 78 2.63 -6.78 -10.55
N GLN A 79 2.40 -5.82 -9.68
CA GLN A 79 2.53 -4.40 -10.04
C GLN A 79 3.50 -3.62 -9.16
N LYS A 80 4.20 -4.28 -8.27
CA LYS A 80 5.08 -3.56 -7.33
C LYS A 80 6.19 -2.78 -8.01
N ASP A 81 6.52 -3.13 -9.24
CA ASP A 81 7.53 -2.41 -10.01
C ASP A 81 7.12 -0.98 -10.35
N LEU A 82 5.85 -0.65 -10.19
CA LEU A 82 5.39 0.72 -10.39
C LEU A 82 5.96 1.65 -9.32
N LEU A 83 6.37 1.10 -8.18
CA LEU A 83 6.96 1.90 -7.11
C LEU A 83 8.47 2.01 -7.31
N PRO A 84 9.06 3.17 -6.94
CA PRO A 84 10.51 3.33 -7.09
C PRO A 84 11.27 2.44 -6.12
N ALA A 85 12.29 1.77 -6.62
CA ALA A 85 13.08 0.86 -5.80
C ALA A 85 13.97 1.59 -4.79
N ASP A 86 14.31 2.84 -5.10
CA ASP A 86 15.21 3.62 -4.25
C ASP A 86 14.46 4.38 -3.14
N ARG A 87 13.16 4.19 -3.02
CA ARG A 87 12.37 4.84 -2.00
C ARG A 87 11.50 3.84 -1.27
N PRO A 88 12.07 3.07 -0.34
CA PRO A 88 11.29 2.08 0.39
C PRO A 88 10.16 2.71 1.19
N LEU A 89 9.04 2.02 1.21
CA LEU A 89 7.83 2.49 1.87
C LEU A 89 7.30 1.45 2.83
N ALA A 90 6.44 1.89 3.73
CA ALA A 90 5.55 1.01 4.46
C ALA A 90 4.15 1.34 3.98
N ILE A 91 3.42 0.37 3.49
CA ILE A 91 2.08 0.59 2.92
C ILE A 91 1.09 -0.37 3.55
N ALA A 92 -0.06 0.16 3.97
CA ALA A 92 -1.18 -0.67 4.41
C ALA A 92 -2.30 -0.53 3.38
N PHE A 93 -2.71 -1.65 2.79
CA PHE A 93 -3.86 -1.68 1.89
C PHE A 93 -5.06 -2.19 2.67
N ILE A 94 -6.11 -1.39 2.73
CA ILE A 94 -7.28 -1.67 3.54
C ILE A 94 -8.51 -1.82 2.66
N TRP A 95 -9.21 -2.94 2.82
CA TRP A 95 -10.44 -3.20 2.07
C TRP A 95 -11.61 -2.52 2.76
N GLN A 96 -12.42 -1.82 2.00
CA GLN A 96 -13.52 -1.03 2.57
C GLN A 96 -14.88 -1.37 1.95
N SER A 97 -15.09 -2.63 1.62
CA SER A 97 -16.36 -3.07 1.04
C SER A 97 -16.81 -4.37 1.68
N SER A 98 -18.11 -4.56 1.74
CA SER A 98 -18.68 -5.82 2.21
C SER A 98 -18.80 -6.83 1.07
N GLN A 99 -18.32 -6.50 -0.11
CA GLN A 99 -18.39 -7.35 -1.28
C GLN A 99 -17.01 -7.76 -1.76
N ILE A 100 -16.95 -8.93 -2.41
CA ILE A 100 -15.71 -9.39 -3.04
C ILE A 100 -15.82 -9.02 -4.51
N LEU A 101 -14.79 -8.37 -5.02
CA LEU A 101 -14.75 -7.97 -6.43
C LEU A 101 -13.93 -8.96 -7.25
N PRO A 102 -14.18 -9.04 -8.56
CA PRO A 102 -13.34 -9.84 -9.44
C PRO A 102 -11.89 -9.36 -9.39
N SER A 103 -10.96 -10.27 -9.56
CA SER A 103 -9.53 -9.94 -9.47
C SER A 103 -9.11 -8.85 -10.44
N ALA A 104 -9.72 -8.79 -11.62
CA ALA A 104 -9.39 -7.74 -12.58
C ALA A 104 -9.71 -6.35 -12.04
N GLN A 105 -10.79 -6.22 -11.28
CA GLN A 105 -11.13 -4.94 -10.67
C GLN A 105 -10.20 -4.60 -9.51
N VAL A 106 -9.81 -5.61 -8.73
CA VAL A 106 -8.85 -5.42 -7.65
C VAL A 106 -7.53 -4.94 -8.24
N ASP A 107 -7.08 -5.58 -9.33
CA ASP A 107 -5.85 -5.18 -10.01
C ASP A 107 -5.93 -3.74 -10.50
N SER A 108 -7.06 -3.34 -11.03
CA SER A 108 -7.26 -1.98 -11.52
C SER A 108 -7.15 -0.95 -10.40
N ARG A 109 -7.75 -1.24 -9.25
CA ARG A 109 -7.68 -0.34 -8.10
C ARG A 109 -6.26 -0.28 -7.54
N MET A 110 -5.59 -1.42 -7.48
CA MET A 110 -4.20 -1.48 -7.04
C MET A 110 -3.32 -0.65 -7.98
N HIS A 111 -3.50 -0.80 -9.28
CA HIS A 111 -2.75 -0.04 -10.29
C HIS A 111 -2.91 1.46 -10.05
N ASN A 112 -4.14 1.88 -9.85
CA ASN A 112 -4.45 3.29 -9.62
C ASN A 112 -3.70 3.81 -8.38
N LEU A 113 -3.77 3.07 -7.28
CA LEU A 113 -3.11 3.50 -6.05
C LEU A 113 -1.60 3.53 -6.18
N LEU A 114 -1.00 2.49 -6.76
CA LEU A 114 0.45 2.44 -6.90
C LEU A 114 0.98 3.54 -7.81
N LYS A 115 0.28 3.84 -8.89
CA LYS A 115 0.68 4.93 -9.77
C LYS A 115 0.60 6.27 -9.06
N ARG A 116 -0.44 6.47 -8.27
CA ARG A 116 -0.60 7.72 -7.54
C ARG A 116 0.45 7.87 -6.45
N ILE A 117 0.79 6.79 -5.77
CA ILE A 117 1.86 6.82 -4.78
C ILE A 117 3.19 7.16 -5.45
N ALA A 118 3.50 6.50 -6.55
CA ALA A 118 4.74 6.75 -7.28
C ALA A 118 4.83 8.19 -7.75
N LYS A 119 3.73 8.73 -8.25
CA LYS A 119 3.69 10.11 -8.71
C LYS A 119 3.92 11.08 -7.55
N SER A 120 3.30 10.80 -6.41
CA SER A 120 3.46 11.63 -5.23
C SER A 120 4.91 11.66 -4.76
N LEU A 121 5.57 10.53 -4.77
CA LEU A 121 6.98 10.46 -4.39
C LEU A 121 7.87 11.21 -5.38
N LYS A 122 7.57 11.09 -6.65
CA LYS A 122 8.32 11.78 -7.69
C LYS A 122 8.16 13.29 -7.56
N ASP A 123 6.94 13.74 -7.28
CA ASP A 123 6.69 15.15 -7.09
C ASP A 123 7.45 15.71 -5.90
N GLN A 124 7.50 14.94 -4.81
CA GLN A 124 8.27 15.35 -3.64
C GLN A 124 9.75 15.45 -3.94
N SER A 125 10.25 14.54 -4.76
CA SER A 125 11.63 14.57 -5.17
C SER A 125 11.93 15.78 -6.03
N ALA A 126 11.00 16.12 -6.90
CA ALA A 126 11.18 17.22 -7.82
C ALA A 126 11.09 18.57 -7.12
N LYS A 127 10.52 18.61 -5.94
CA LYS A 127 10.40 19.85 -5.19
C LYS A 127 11.30 19.81 -3.99
N PRO A 128 12.52 19.98 -4.19
CA PRO A 128 13.44 19.90 -3.08
C PRO A 128 13.16 20.96 -2.09
N ILE A 129 12.61 21.78 -2.21
CA ILE A 129 12.52 22.72 -1.33
C ILE A 129 11.39 23.18 -1.19
N GLY A 130 11.06 22.92 -1.18
CA GLY A 130 10.07 23.33 -1.14
C GLY A 130 9.46 24.31 -0.86
N PRO A 131 9.77 24.64 -0.52
CA PRO A 131 9.21 25.30 -0.37
C PRO A 131 8.60 25.98 -0.50
N ILE A 132 8.85 26.15 -0.35
CA ILE A 132 8.47 26.75 -0.35
C ILE A 132 7.74 27.38 -0.50
N PRO A 133 7.69 27.62 -0.60
CA PRO A 133 7.05 28.25 -0.69
C PRO A 133 6.15 28.55 -0.68
N GLN A 134 6.04 28.55 -0.47
CA GLN A 134 5.20 28.73 -0.44
C GLN A 134 4.63 29.40 -0.08
N SER A 135 5.22 29.63 0.27
CA SER A 135 4.87 30.18 0.65
C SER A 135 4.63 31.00 0.54
N LEU A 136 5.01 31.29 0.32
CA LEU A 136 4.81 31.99 0.35
C LEU A 136 4.21 32.44 0.27
#